data_84cad9d607e2bef0c9195a814fc01644
#
_entry.id   84cad9d607e2bef0c9195a814fc01644
#
_cell.length_a   1.000
_cell.length_b   1.000
_cell.length_c   1.000
_cell.angle_alpha   90.00
_cell.angle_beta   90.00
_cell.angle_gamma   90.00
#
_symmetry.space_group_name_H-M   'P 1'
#
loop_
_entity.id
_entity.type
_entity.pdbx_description
1 polymer ?
#
loop_
_entity_poly.entity_id
_entity_poly.type
_entity_poly.pdbx_seq_one_letter_code
_entity_poly.pdbx_strand_id
1 'polypeptide(L)'
;MCIAEKCREATELYYSKWLGQDGILNYDWKGIEYIYSGQRNTVQYGYSDRFDLYALCQKDRIVISYGDRAENRLDVLKSEIHKTMSAEEVRKIVEKIFRRKACDSIKFVFECIREIPSAARVLTEEDYRDYEDFWLKCNPGCSDMGWLKEYFVEMTREHMCVGVYADGCIVSCTDAPGMPYMEEQVQEIGINTLKGYRGRGYASMACC
;
A
#
# COMPACT_ATOMS: atom_id res chain seq x y z
N MET A 1 -20.07 10.72 14.51
CA MET A 1 -19.43 10.52 13.20
C MET A 1 -19.60 9.07 12.81
N CYS A 2 -20.14 8.77 11.63
CA CYS A 2 -20.29 7.38 11.19
C CYS A 2 -18.95 6.82 10.67
N ILE A 3 -18.83 5.49 10.55
CA ILE A 3 -17.58 4.84 10.09
C ILE A 3 -17.18 5.34 8.70
N ALA A 4 -18.13 5.47 7.78
CA ALA A 4 -17.88 5.97 6.42
C ALA A 4 -17.29 7.39 6.40
N GLU A 5 -17.72 8.25 7.32
CA GLU A 5 -17.21 9.61 7.46
C GLU A 5 -15.76 9.61 7.97
N LYS A 6 -15.47 8.79 8.98
CA LYS A 6 -14.09 8.60 9.48
C LYS A 6 -13.16 8.04 8.41
N CYS A 7 -13.59 7.05 7.64
CA CYS A 7 -12.81 6.49 6.55
C CYS A 7 -12.51 7.53 5.46
N ARG A 8 -13.47 8.40 5.16
CA ARG A 8 -13.29 9.48 4.19
C ARG A 8 -12.29 10.50 4.70
N GLU A 9 -12.40 10.94 5.94
CA GLU A 9 -11.45 11.88 6.56
C GLU A 9 -10.04 11.30 6.63
N ALA A 10 -9.89 10.03 7.04
CA ALA A 10 -8.60 9.35 7.09
C ALA A 10 -7.98 9.22 5.67
N THR A 11 -8.79 8.90 4.67
CA THR A 11 -8.36 8.82 3.26
C THR A 11 -7.89 10.18 2.76
N GLU A 12 -8.64 11.24 3.04
CA GLU A 12 -8.28 12.60 2.67
C GLU A 12 -6.97 13.03 3.31
N LEU A 13 -6.82 12.80 4.61
CA LEU A 13 -5.59 13.12 5.34
C LEU A 13 -4.39 12.30 4.82
N TYR A 14 -4.60 11.02 4.51
CA TYR A 14 -3.57 10.17 3.92
C TYR A 14 -3.06 10.74 2.59
N TYR A 15 -3.95 11.04 1.66
CA TYR A 15 -3.55 11.56 0.34
C TYR A 15 -3.00 12.98 0.43
N SER A 16 -3.50 13.82 1.34
CA SER A 16 -2.95 15.16 1.59
C SER A 16 -1.48 15.07 2.00
N LYS A 17 -1.16 14.23 2.96
CA LYS A 17 0.22 14.01 3.40
C LYS A 17 1.06 13.32 2.33
N TRP A 18 0.52 12.27 1.70
CA TRP A 18 1.24 11.49 0.71
C TRP A 18 1.55 12.26 -0.56
N LEU A 19 0.63 13.06 -1.06
CA LEU A 19 0.81 13.87 -2.27
C LEU A 19 1.47 15.22 -1.98
N GLY A 20 1.42 15.70 -0.74
CA GLY A 20 2.06 16.94 -0.31
C GLY A 20 1.18 18.19 -0.43
N GLN A 21 -0.16 18.02 -0.48
CA GLN A 21 -1.11 19.13 -0.55
C GLN A 21 -2.38 18.81 0.23
N ASP A 22 -2.72 19.65 1.18
CA ASP A 22 -3.94 19.51 1.98
C ASP A 22 -5.20 19.62 1.13
N GLY A 23 -6.18 18.76 1.45
CA GLY A 23 -7.48 18.76 0.81
C GLY A 23 -7.48 18.30 -0.65
N ILE A 24 -6.43 17.67 -1.15
CA ILE A 24 -6.23 17.33 -2.56
C ILE A 24 -7.37 16.50 -3.17
N LEU A 25 -8.06 15.66 -2.39
CA LEU A 25 -9.19 14.88 -2.87
C LEU A 25 -10.51 15.67 -2.89
N ASN A 26 -10.63 16.72 -2.11
CA ASN A 26 -11.88 17.48 -1.92
C ASN A 26 -12.07 18.62 -2.93
N TYR A 27 -11.04 18.99 -3.67
CA TYR A 27 -11.15 20.05 -4.66
C TYR A 27 -11.89 19.57 -5.91
N ASP A 28 -12.93 20.30 -6.29
CA ASP A 28 -13.64 20.10 -7.56
C ASP A 28 -12.90 20.84 -8.71
N TRP A 29 -11.71 20.34 -9.04
CA TRP A 29 -10.93 20.84 -10.16
C TRP A 29 -10.70 19.76 -11.21
N LYS A 30 -10.43 20.18 -12.43
CA LYS A 30 -10.13 19.30 -13.57
C LYS A 30 -8.80 19.68 -14.19
N GLY A 31 -8.03 18.71 -14.58
CA GLY A 31 -6.74 18.96 -15.23
C GLY A 31 -5.59 18.17 -14.64
N ILE A 32 -4.40 18.75 -14.68
CA ILE A 32 -3.18 18.14 -14.16
C ILE A 32 -2.56 19.09 -13.15
N GLU A 33 -2.19 18.56 -12.00
CA GLU A 33 -1.47 19.28 -10.96
C GLU A 33 -0.14 18.60 -10.67
N TYR A 34 0.91 19.39 -10.53
CA TYR A 34 2.25 18.94 -10.20
C TYR A 34 2.63 19.49 -8.83
N ILE A 35 2.83 18.59 -7.87
CA ILE A 35 3.02 18.92 -6.46
C ILE A 35 4.38 18.40 -6.02
N TYR A 36 5.22 19.29 -5.48
CA TYR A 36 6.42 18.85 -4.77
C TYR A 36 6.04 18.26 -3.42
N SER A 37 6.57 17.09 -3.09
CA SER A 37 6.33 16.43 -1.82
C SER A 37 7.62 15.86 -1.21
N GLY A 38 7.92 16.25 0.01
CA GLY A 38 9.04 15.69 0.78
C GLY A 38 8.94 14.17 0.98
N GLN A 39 7.73 13.61 0.95
CA GLN A 39 7.50 12.16 1.03
C GLN A 39 8.17 11.39 -0.14
N ARG A 40 8.38 12.06 -1.28
CA ARG A 40 9.09 11.47 -2.43
C ARG A 40 10.60 11.36 -2.19
N ASN A 41 11.14 12.00 -1.16
CA ASN A 41 12.56 11.98 -0.82
C ASN A 41 12.91 11.01 0.30
N THR A 42 11.91 10.36 0.91
CA THR A 42 12.07 9.37 1.99
C THR A 42 11.81 7.96 1.50
N VAL A 43 12.59 7.00 1.98
CA VAL A 43 12.29 5.58 1.81
C VAL A 43 11.14 5.24 2.75
N GLN A 44 10.09 4.67 2.21
CA GLN A 44 8.94 4.22 3.01
C GLN A 44 9.25 2.88 3.65
N TYR A 45 8.63 2.62 4.79
CA TYR A 45 8.77 1.34 5.48
C TYR A 45 8.39 0.18 4.56
N GLY A 46 9.18 -0.89 4.60
CA GLY A 46 8.98 -2.08 3.76
C GLY A 46 9.50 -1.95 2.31
N TYR A 47 10.08 -0.80 1.94
CA TYR A 47 10.66 -0.60 0.61
C TYR A 47 12.17 -0.38 0.68
N SER A 48 12.87 -0.80 -0.37
CA SER A 48 14.33 -0.65 -0.48
C SER A 48 14.78 0.67 -1.11
N ASP A 49 13.86 1.40 -1.75
CA ASP A 49 14.14 2.70 -2.40
C ASP A 49 12.93 3.61 -2.25
N ARG A 50 13.12 4.91 -2.49
CA ARG A 50 12.07 5.93 -2.42
C ARG A 50 11.26 5.97 -3.73
N PHE A 51 10.05 6.46 -3.64
CA PHE A 51 9.19 6.73 -4.79
C PHE A 51 9.45 8.15 -5.31
N ASP A 52 10.31 8.31 -6.30
CA ASP A 52 10.68 9.61 -6.86
C ASP A 52 9.49 10.40 -7.42
N LEU A 53 8.44 9.67 -7.85
CA LEU A 53 7.21 10.20 -8.40
C LEU A 53 6.03 9.30 -8.04
N TYR A 54 4.89 9.90 -7.77
CA TYR A 54 3.60 9.23 -7.60
C TYR A 54 2.53 9.94 -8.43
N ALA A 55 1.82 9.20 -9.29
CA ALA A 55 0.73 9.73 -10.08
C ALA A 55 -0.61 9.18 -9.59
N LEU A 56 -1.51 10.04 -9.14
CA LEU A 56 -2.90 9.70 -8.84
C LEU A 56 -3.75 10.09 -10.05
N CYS A 57 -4.27 9.09 -10.77
CA CYS A 57 -5.11 9.30 -11.93
C CYS A 57 -6.56 9.06 -11.56
N GLN A 58 -7.40 10.07 -11.73
CA GLN A 58 -8.86 10.01 -11.58
C GLN A 58 -9.51 10.44 -12.89
N LYS A 59 -10.83 10.24 -13.02
CA LYS A 59 -11.56 10.43 -14.28
C LYS A 59 -11.23 11.71 -15.05
N ASP A 60 -11.18 12.85 -14.38
CA ASP A 60 -11.01 14.17 -15.03
C ASP A 60 -9.80 14.92 -14.48
N ARG A 61 -8.98 14.28 -13.65
CA ARG A 61 -7.82 14.92 -13.03
C ARG A 61 -6.65 13.95 -12.83
N ILE A 62 -5.46 14.49 -12.92
CA ILE A 62 -4.20 13.79 -12.67
C ILE A 62 -3.39 14.63 -11.68
N VAL A 63 -2.99 14.03 -10.56
CA VAL A 63 -2.05 14.64 -9.61
C VAL A 63 -0.72 13.94 -9.77
N ILE A 64 0.33 14.70 -10.00
CA ILE A 64 1.70 14.18 -10.06
C ILE A 64 2.47 14.77 -8.88
N SER A 65 2.66 13.95 -7.86
CA SER A 65 3.52 14.26 -6.72
C SER A 65 4.95 13.85 -7.05
N TYR A 66 5.91 14.75 -6.89
CA TYR A 66 7.30 14.53 -7.25
C TYR A 66 8.27 14.98 -6.15
N GLY A 67 9.46 14.41 -6.15
CA GLY A 67 10.57 14.80 -5.28
C GLY A 67 11.78 15.28 -6.07
N ASP A 68 12.87 15.52 -5.37
CA ASP A 68 14.11 16.10 -5.92
C ASP A 68 14.65 15.36 -7.15
N ARG A 69 14.63 14.02 -7.14
CA ARG A 69 15.14 13.21 -8.27
C ARG A 69 14.31 13.34 -9.55
N ALA A 70 13.06 13.77 -9.45
CA ALA A 70 12.16 13.94 -10.59
C ALA A 70 12.11 15.38 -11.12
N GLU A 71 12.60 16.35 -10.33
CA GLU A 71 12.48 17.78 -10.64
C GLU A 71 13.03 18.14 -12.03
N ASN A 72 14.19 17.63 -12.39
CA ASN A 72 14.83 17.90 -13.69
C ASN A 72 14.10 17.27 -14.89
N ARG A 73 13.03 16.50 -14.67
CA ARG A 73 12.20 15.86 -15.70
C ARG A 73 10.80 16.46 -15.81
N LEU A 74 10.49 17.45 -14.98
CA LEU A 74 9.14 18.04 -14.92
C LEU A 74 8.72 18.70 -16.23
N ASP A 75 9.62 19.40 -16.90
CA ASP A 75 9.26 20.06 -18.18
C ASP A 75 8.89 19.04 -19.25
N VAL A 76 9.60 17.90 -19.27
CA VAL A 76 9.26 16.81 -20.19
C VAL A 76 7.94 16.15 -19.78
N LEU A 77 7.71 15.91 -18.49
CA LEU A 77 6.44 15.38 -17.99
C LEU A 77 5.27 16.30 -18.36
N LYS A 78 5.43 17.62 -18.16
CA LYS A 78 4.41 18.63 -18.48
C LYS A 78 4.10 18.70 -19.99
N SER A 79 5.09 18.44 -20.84
CA SER A 79 4.89 18.44 -22.29
C SER A 79 4.24 17.18 -22.83
N GLU A 80 4.43 16.05 -22.16
CA GLU A 80 3.97 14.73 -22.64
C GLU A 80 2.63 14.30 -22.01
N ILE A 81 2.31 14.73 -20.77
CA ILE A 81 1.10 14.30 -20.06
C ILE A 81 -0.03 15.28 -20.29
N HIS A 82 -1.18 14.77 -20.73
CA HIS A 82 -2.39 15.55 -20.99
C HIS A 82 -3.56 15.09 -20.15
N LYS A 83 -4.45 16.01 -19.78
CA LYS A 83 -5.57 15.79 -18.86
C LYS A 83 -6.57 14.69 -19.22
N THR A 84 -6.58 14.27 -20.49
CA THR A 84 -7.49 13.24 -21.00
C THR A 84 -6.88 11.85 -21.01
N MET A 85 -5.62 11.72 -20.57
CA MET A 85 -4.91 10.45 -20.56
C MET A 85 -5.42 9.51 -19.46
N SER A 86 -5.48 8.24 -19.82
CA SER A 86 -5.72 7.16 -18.86
C SER A 86 -4.49 6.94 -17.97
N ALA A 87 -4.68 6.28 -16.84
CA ALA A 87 -3.58 5.90 -15.95
C ALA A 87 -2.51 5.05 -16.67
N GLU A 88 -2.93 4.19 -17.61
CA GLU A 88 -2.00 3.37 -18.40
C GLU A 88 -1.13 4.22 -19.34
N GLU A 89 -1.71 5.24 -19.98
CA GLU A 89 -0.95 6.16 -20.85
C GLU A 89 0.04 6.99 -20.02
N VAL A 90 -0.37 7.52 -18.88
CA VAL A 90 0.51 8.22 -17.94
C VAL A 90 1.65 7.32 -17.49
N ARG A 91 1.36 6.07 -17.12
CA ARG A 91 2.37 5.08 -16.73
C ARG A 91 3.41 4.88 -17.83
N LYS A 92 3.00 4.65 -19.08
CA LYS A 92 3.91 4.46 -20.22
C LYS A 92 4.84 5.66 -20.44
N ILE A 93 4.32 6.88 -20.29
CA ILE A 93 5.11 8.11 -20.39
C ILE A 93 6.14 8.18 -19.25
N VAL A 94 5.72 7.93 -18.02
CA VAL A 94 6.61 7.91 -16.86
C VAL A 94 7.71 6.87 -17.04
N GLU A 95 7.38 5.64 -17.44
CA GLU A 95 8.35 4.57 -17.70
C GLU A 95 9.38 4.98 -18.79
N LYS A 96 8.92 5.60 -19.87
CA LYS A 96 9.76 6.12 -20.95
C LYS A 96 10.75 7.18 -20.45
N ILE A 97 10.24 8.15 -19.67
CA ILE A 97 11.06 9.29 -19.17
C ILE A 97 12.06 8.84 -18.11
N PHE A 98 11.62 7.98 -17.17
CA PHE A 98 12.47 7.50 -16.08
C PHE A 98 13.31 6.28 -16.44
N ARG A 99 13.04 5.62 -17.58
CA ARG A 99 13.67 4.36 -18.02
C ARG A 99 13.61 3.26 -16.94
N ARG A 100 12.52 3.20 -16.20
CA ARG A 100 12.24 2.25 -15.13
C ARG A 100 10.78 1.81 -15.24
N LYS A 101 10.48 0.58 -14.80
CA LYS A 101 9.10 0.14 -14.66
C LYS A 101 8.43 0.91 -13.52
N ALA A 102 7.23 1.39 -13.74
CA ALA A 102 6.37 1.94 -12.71
C ALA A 102 5.51 0.83 -12.11
N CYS A 103 5.32 0.87 -10.79
CA CYS A 103 4.28 0.07 -10.14
C CYS A 103 2.91 0.68 -10.46
N ASP A 104 1.94 -0.17 -10.73
CA ASP A 104 0.57 0.21 -10.98
C ASP A 104 -0.32 -0.45 -9.91
N SER A 105 -1.20 0.33 -9.29
CA SER A 105 -2.09 -0.18 -8.25
C SER A 105 -3.43 0.55 -8.27
N ILE A 106 -4.48 -0.17 -7.88
CA ILE A 106 -5.79 0.41 -7.57
C ILE A 106 -5.95 0.37 -6.06
N LYS A 107 -6.16 1.53 -5.45
CA LYS A 107 -6.44 1.63 -4.02
C LYS A 107 -7.94 1.57 -3.79
N PHE A 108 -8.36 0.64 -2.94
CA PHE A 108 -9.73 0.51 -2.48
C PHE A 108 -9.84 1.09 -1.07
N VAL A 109 -10.90 1.84 -0.82
CA VAL A 109 -11.25 2.34 0.51
C VAL A 109 -12.58 1.72 0.89
N PHE A 110 -12.63 1.10 2.07
CA PHE A 110 -13.85 0.49 2.59
C PHE A 110 -14.59 1.49 3.47
N GLU A 111 -15.82 1.80 3.11
CA GLU A 111 -16.70 2.68 3.90
C GLU A 111 -17.44 1.94 5.01
N CYS A 112 -17.47 0.62 4.99
CA CYS A 112 -18.05 -0.21 6.03
C CYS A 112 -17.26 -1.51 6.21
N ILE A 113 -17.10 -1.90 7.46
CA ILE A 113 -16.55 -3.20 7.85
C ILE A 113 -17.72 -4.15 7.97
N ARG A 114 -17.67 -5.30 7.29
CA ARG A 114 -18.60 -6.40 7.50
C ARG A 114 -17.93 -7.41 8.42
N GLU A 115 -18.55 -7.68 9.55
CA GLU A 115 -18.13 -8.80 10.38
C GLU A 115 -18.41 -10.10 9.63
N ILE A 116 -17.37 -10.84 9.30
CA ILE A 116 -17.46 -12.19 8.76
C ILE A 116 -17.03 -13.12 9.89
N PRO A 117 -17.82 -14.17 10.22
CA PRO A 117 -17.37 -15.21 11.13
C PRO A 117 -16.02 -15.75 10.64
N SER A 118 -14.97 -15.57 11.40
CA SER A 118 -13.62 -15.83 10.94
C SER A 118 -12.90 -16.82 11.85
N ALA A 119 -12.16 -17.74 11.23
CA ALA A 119 -11.15 -18.56 11.92
C ALA A 119 -9.80 -17.82 12.02
N ALA A 120 -9.77 -16.55 11.68
CA ALA A 120 -8.57 -15.73 11.80
C ALA A 120 -8.34 -15.33 13.27
N ARG A 121 -7.08 -15.23 13.64
CA ARG A 121 -6.65 -14.70 14.93
C ARG A 121 -5.43 -13.81 14.79
N VAL A 122 -5.33 -12.84 15.68
CA VAL A 122 -4.10 -12.06 15.84
C VAL A 122 -2.99 -13.00 16.27
N LEU A 123 -1.85 -12.93 15.60
CA LEU A 123 -0.67 -13.70 15.94
C LEU A 123 0.10 -13.03 17.08
N THR A 124 0.84 -13.85 17.82
CA THR A 124 1.70 -13.44 18.92
C THR A 124 3.15 -13.83 18.64
N GLU A 125 4.10 -13.38 19.44
CA GLU A 125 5.52 -13.74 19.27
C GLU A 125 5.75 -15.28 19.34
N GLU A 126 4.85 -16.02 20.00
CA GLU A 126 4.93 -17.48 20.10
C GLU A 126 4.66 -18.18 18.76
N ASP A 127 3.96 -17.52 17.85
CA ASP A 127 3.60 -18.05 16.53
C ASP A 127 4.73 -17.88 15.48
N TYR A 128 5.91 -17.38 15.88
CA TYR A 128 6.98 -17.09 14.93
C TYR A 128 7.36 -18.27 14.03
N ARG A 129 7.43 -19.49 14.59
CA ARG A 129 7.80 -20.68 13.80
C ARG A 129 6.78 -20.99 12.69
N ASP A 130 5.50 -20.90 13.02
CA ASP A 130 4.42 -21.13 12.06
C ASP A 130 4.40 -20.03 10.98
N TYR A 131 4.68 -18.79 11.39
CA TYR A 131 4.79 -17.66 10.47
C TYR A 131 6.02 -17.79 9.55
N GLU A 132 7.17 -18.16 10.07
CA GLU A 132 8.39 -18.37 9.28
C GLU A 132 8.19 -19.47 8.24
N ASP A 133 7.60 -20.61 8.63
CA ASP A 133 7.26 -21.71 7.71
C ASP A 133 6.27 -21.27 6.62
N PHE A 134 5.25 -20.49 6.99
CA PHE A 134 4.31 -19.91 6.06
C PHE A 134 5.00 -18.96 5.08
N TRP A 135 5.82 -18.04 5.61
CA TRP A 135 6.50 -17.01 4.83
C TRP A 135 7.45 -17.63 3.79
N LEU A 136 8.23 -18.64 4.18
CA LEU A 136 9.11 -19.39 3.28
C LEU A 136 8.34 -20.10 2.14
N LYS A 137 7.18 -20.67 2.44
CA LYS A 137 6.32 -21.28 1.42
C LYS A 137 5.75 -20.25 0.45
N CYS A 138 5.50 -19.03 0.90
CA CYS A 138 5.04 -17.92 0.06
C CYS A 138 6.17 -17.31 -0.78
N ASN A 139 7.42 -17.37 -0.29
CA ASN A 139 8.59 -16.73 -0.90
C ASN A 139 9.70 -17.77 -1.19
N PRO A 140 9.46 -18.74 -2.07
CA PRO A 140 10.44 -19.78 -2.37
C PRO A 140 11.68 -19.16 -3.02
N GLY A 141 12.86 -19.47 -2.48
CA GLY A 141 14.14 -18.97 -2.97
C GLY A 141 14.67 -17.73 -2.27
N CYS A 142 13.96 -17.21 -1.27
CA CYS A 142 14.53 -16.20 -0.38
C CYS A 142 15.57 -16.84 0.54
N SER A 143 16.79 -16.32 0.53
CA SER A 143 17.92 -16.86 1.32
C SER A 143 18.30 -15.98 2.50
N ASP A 144 17.91 -14.71 2.50
CA ASP A 144 18.18 -13.79 3.59
C ASP A 144 16.93 -13.62 4.47
N MET A 145 16.96 -14.26 5.62
CA MET A 145 15.87 -14.29 6.60
C MET A 145 16.24 -13.57 7.91
N GLY A 146 17.42 -12.95 7.98
CA GLY A 146 17.91 -12.34 9.22
C GLY A 146 16.99 -11.28 9.81
N TRP A 147 16.25 -10.60 8.97
CA TRP A 147 15.30 -9.52 9.34
C TRP A 147 13.90 -10.01 9.74
N LEU A 148 13.50 -11.23 9.30
CA LEU A 148 12.10 -11.68 9.39
C LEU A 148 11.57 -11.77 10.82
N LYS A 149 12.42 -12.23 11.75
CA LYS A 149 12.02 -12.38 13.15
C LYS A 149 11.78 -11.02 13.81
N GLU A 150 12.65 -10.06 13.59
CA GLU A 150 12.52 -8.72 14.14
C GLU A 150 11.24 -8.04 13.58
N TYR A 151 11.04 -8.12 12.28
CA TYR A 151 9.82 -7.67 11.61
C TYR A 151 8.55 -8.29 12.20
N PHE A 152 8.53 -9.64 12.36
CA PHE A 152 7.36 -10.33 12.90
C PHE A 152 7.05 -9.90 14.34
N VAL A 153 8.08 -9.79 15.18
CA VAL A 153 7.93 -9.34 16.57
C VAL A 153 7.35 -7.92 16.63
N GLU A 154 7.81 -7.03 15.79
CA GLU A 154 7.28 -5.66 15.68
C GLU A 154 5.80 -5.68 15.28
N MET A 155 5.45 -6.42 14.24
CA MET A 155 4.06 -6.54 13.77
C MET A 155 3.12 -7.16 14.81
N THR A 156 3.57 -8.14 15.57
CA THR A 156 2.74 -8.77 16.60
C THR A 156 2.53 -7.88 17.80
N ARG A 157 3.49 -7.07 18.20
CA ARG A 157 3.35 -6.08 19.28
C ARG A 157 2.28 -5.03 18.98
N GLU A 158 2.19 -4.62 17.73
CA GLU A 158 1.21 -3.65 17.25
C GLU A 158 -0.12 -4.30 16.82
N HIS A 159 -0.28 -5.62 17.03
CA HIS A 159 -1.46 -6.40 16.61
C HIS A 159 -1.77 -6.33 15.11
N MET A 160 -0.74 -6.12 14.29
CA MET A 160 -0.84 -5.93 12.84
C MET A 160 -0.63 -7.22 12.04
N CYS A 161 -0.52 -8.36 12.70
CA CYS A 161 -0.31 -9.66 12.07
C CYS A 161 -1.48 -10.59 12.39
N VAL A 162 -2.26 -10.96 11.37
CA VAL A 162 -3.45 -11.81 11.53
C VAL A 162 -3.30 -13.05 10.65
N GLY A 163 -3.38 -14.22 11.28
CA GLY A 163 -3.26 -15.52 10.62
C GLY A 163 -4.55 -16.31 10.60
N VAL A 164 -4.76 -17.05 9.52
CA VAL A 164 -5.80 -18.08 9.40
C VAL A 164 -5.15 -19.44 9.38
N TYR A 165 -5.54 -20.30 10.30
CA TYR A 165 -5.05 -21.67 10.40
C TYR A 165 -5.98 -22.65 9.70
N ALA A 166 -5.40 -23.58 8.96
CA ALA A 166 -6.07 -24.78 8.46
C ALA A 166 -5.06 -25.91 8.37
N ASP A 167 -5.48 -27.14 8.58
CA ASP A 167 -4.64 -28.35 8.53
C ASP A 167 -3.39 -28.25 9.42
N GLY A 168 -3.49 -27.54 10.55
CA GLY A 168 -2.42 -27.39 11.54
C GLY A 168 -1.32 -26.38 11.15
N CYS A 169 -1.51 -25.56 10.13
CA CYS A 169 -0.55 -24.54 9.73
C CYS A 169 -1.23 -23.23 9.34
N ILE A 170 -0.48 -22.13 9.32
CA ILE A 170 -0.96 -20.85 8.75
C ILE A 170 -1.11 -21.04 7.24
N VAL A 171 -2.30 -20.78 6.71
CA VAL A 171 -2.61 -20.89 5.29
C VAL A 171 -2.82 -19.55 4.61
N SER A 172 -3.18 -18.53 5.39
CA SER A 172 -3.27 -17.14 4.96
C SER A 172 -2.86 -16.23 6.10
N CYS A 173 -2.16 -15.17 5.80
CA CYS A 173 -1.72 -14.20 6.78
C CYS A 173 -1.75 -12.80 6.19
N THR A 174 -2.23 -11.83 6.98
CA THR A 174 -2.02 -10.41 6.73
C THR A 174 -0.89 -9.94 7.61
N ASP A 175 0.02 -9.18 7.02
CA ASP A 175 1.04 -8.45 7.72
C ASP A 175 1.25 -7.10 7.02
N ALA A 176 1.24 -6.03 7.76
CA ALA A 176 1.62 -4.74 7.19
C ALA A 176 1.84 -3.71 8.29
N PRO A 177 2.91 -2.96 8.24
CA PRO A 177 3.13 -1.87 9.17
C PRO A 177 2.13 -0.75 8.94
N GLY A 178 1.84 0.01 9.99
CA GLY A 178 1.17 1.29 9.86
C GLY A 178 1.99 2.26 9.00
N MET A 179 1.32 3.21 8.36
CA MET A 179 2.03 4.27 7.63
C MET A 179 2.74 5.20 8.62
N PRO A 180 4.05 5.49 8.48
CA PRO A 180 4.83 6.24 9.49
C PRO A 180 4.26 7.59 9.88
N TYR A 181 3.47 8.22 9.00
CA TYR A 181 2.79 9.50 9.25
C TYR A 181 1.28 9.36 9.52
N MET A 182 0.78 8.10 9.57
CA MET A 182 -0.64 7.76 9.76
C MET A 182 -0.83 6.49 10.60
N GLU A 183 0.15 6.11 11.42
CA GLU A 183 0.25 4.84 12.16
C GLU A 183 -1.04 4.43 12.89
N GLU A 184 -1.71 5.40 13.51
CA GLU A 184 -2.94 5.15 14.27
C GLU A 184 -4.22 5.11 13.41
N GLN A 185 -4.14 5.43 12.12
CA GLN A 185 -5.33 5.67 11.30
C GLN A 185 -5.34 4.91 10.00
N VAL A 186 -4.19 4.63 9.41
CA VAL A 186 -4.07 4.00 8.10
C VAL A 186 -3.00 2.93 8.12
N GLN A 187 -3.39 1.75 7.67
CA GLN A 187 -2.51 0.60 7.48
C GLN A 187 -2.56 0.15 6.02
N GLU A 188 -1.43 -0.15 5.42
CA GLU A 188 -1.36 -0.84 4.14
C GLU A 188 -1.33 -2.35 4.40
N ILE A 189 -2.37 -3.06 3.98
CA ILE A 189 -2.48 -4.49 4.25
C ILE A 189 -1.73 -5.28 3.18
N GLY A 190 -0.65 -5.94 3.58
CA GLY A 190 -0.06 -7.05 2.86
C GLY A 190 -0.81 -8.34 3.15
N ILE A 191 -1.12 -9.14 2.14
CA ILE A 191 -1.77 -10.42 2.34
C ILE A 191 -1.18 -11.50 1.45
N ASN A 192 -0.88 -12.63 2.05
CA ASN A 192 -0.45 -13.83 1.35
C ASN A 192 -1.36 -15.02 1.69
N THR A 193 -1.58 -15.89 0.71
CA THR A 193 -2.29 -17.17 0.89
C THR A 193 -1.51 -18.26 0.17
N LEU A 194 -1.25 -19.37 0.84
CA LEU A 194 -0.59 -20.54 0.27
C LEU A 194 -1.31 -21.00 -0.98
N LYS A 195 -0.55 -21.34 -2.03
CA LYS A 195 -1.08 -21.66 -3.36
C LYS A 195 -2.20 -22.70 -3.34
N GLY A 196 -2.06 -23.76 -2.53
CA GLY A 196 -3.06 -24.83 -2.40
C GLY A 196 -4.36 -24.44 -1.68
N TYR A 197 -4.37 -23.26 -1.05
CA TYR A 197 -5.50 -22.77 -0.24
C TYR A 197 -6.19 -21.54 -0.85
N ARG A 198 -5.72 -21.06 -2.00
CA ARG A 198 -6.32 -19.92 -2.70
C ARG A 198 -7.73 -20.21 -3.20
N GLY A 199 -8.55 -19.17 -3.35
CA GLY A 199 -9.93 -19.29 -3.82
C GLY A 199 -10.94 -19.87 -2.81
N ARG A 200 -10.53 -20.04 -1.54
CA ARG A 200 -11.37 -20.60 -0.45
C ARG A 200 -11.81 -19.55 0.58
N GLY A 201 -11.57 -18.26 0.33
CA GLY A 201 -11.97 -17.17 1.22
C GLY A 201 -11.02 -16.86 2.38
N TYR A 202 -9.90 -17.58 2.54
CA TYR A 202 -8.96 -17.38 3.66
C TYR A 202 -8.35 -15.98 3.70
N ALA A 203 -8.06 -15.39 2.54
CA ALA A 203 -7.60 -14.01 2.47
C ALA A 203 -8.64 -13.03 3.03
N SER A 204 -9.91 -13.20 2.66
CA SER A 204 -11.00 -12.38 3.20
C SER A 204 -11.17 -12.55 4.71
N MET A 205 -10.98 -13.78 5.22
CA MET A 205 -11.02 -14.04 6.67
C MET A 205 -9.91 -13.33 7.43
N ALA A 206 -8.70 -13.24 6.84
CA ALA A 206 -7.58 -12.57 7.47
C ALA A 206 -7.70 -11.04 7.47
N CYS A 207 -8.51 -10.46 6.55
CA CYS A 207 -8.71 -9.01 6.44
C CYS A 207 -9.94 -8.48 7.21
N CYS A 208 -10.78 -9.35 7.77
CA CYS A 208 -11.99 -8.99 8.51
C CYS A 208 -11.80 -9.14 10.01
#